data_8ec5e851e2e3b25eb2233d78c7af6835
#
_entry.id   8ec5e851e2e3b25eb2233d78c7af6835
#
_cell.length_a   1.000
_cell.length_b   1.000
_cell.length_c   1.000
_cell.angle_alpha   90.00
_cell.angle_beta   90.00
_cell.angle_gamma   90.00
#
_symmetry.space_group_name_H-M   'P 1'
#
loop_
_entity.id
_entity.type
_entity.pdbx_description
1 polymer ?
#
loop_
_entity_poly.entity_id
_entity_poly.type
_entity_poly.pdbx_seq_one_letter_code
_entity_poly.pdbx_strand_id
1 'polypeptide(L)'
;MTKRENQRLHREQFFTAVCEKYPGTQIDSDSGGRWIIDMENGFRFDLSGLSYGGQIDCYEIRGSEQYEEGQVLEKELQLIWDNLK
;
A
#
# COMPACT_ATOMS: atom_id res chain seq x y z
N MET A 1 10.03 -20.73 2.21
CA MET A 1 9.02 -19.77 1.71
C MET A 1 9.52 -19.12 0.43
N THR A 2 8.67 -19.04 -0.59
CA THR A 2 9.06 -18.44 -1.87
C THR A 2 9.06 -16.90 -1.77
N LYS A 3 9.74 -16.26 -2.71
CA LYS A 3 9.72 -14.78 -2.81
C LYS A 3 8.29 -14.26 -2.94
N ARG A 4 7.47 -14.95 -3.74
CA ARG A 4 6.08 -14.56 -3.97
C ARG A 4 5.27 -14.62 -2.68
N GLU A 5 5.47 -15.65 -1.87
CA GLU A 5 4.79 -15.79 -0.58
C GLU A 5 5.23 -14.72 0.40
N ASN A 6 6.54 -14.39 0.43
CA ASN A 6 7.07 -13.33 1.28
C ASN A 6 6.49 -11.98 0.91
N GLN A 7 6.36 -11.70 -0.38
CA GLN A 7 5.79 -10.45 -0.85
C GLN A 7 4.31 -10.35 -0.48
N ARG A 8 3.57 -11.44 -0.59
CA ARG A 8 2.17 -11.48 -0.20
C ARG A 8 2.02 -11.22 1.29
N LEU A 9 2.86 -11.85 2.12
CA LEU A 9 2.84 -11.66 3.56
C LEU A 9 3.16 -10.21 3.92
N HIS A 10 4.15 -9.62 3.27
CA HIS A 10 4.51 -8.23 3.49
C HIS A 10 3.31 -7.32 3.18
N ARG A 11 2.65 -7.55 2.05
CA ARG A 11 1.48 -6.78 1.66
C ARG A 11 0.33 -6.94 2.66
N GLU A 12 0.06 -8.16 3.09
CA GLU A 12 -0.99 -8.42 4.07
C GLU A 12 -0.70 -7.75 5.40
N GLN A 13 0.54 -7.81 5.87
CA GLN A 13 0.96 -7.14 7.09
C GLN A 13 0.83 -5.62 6.94
N PHE A 14 1.18 -5.10 5.78
CA PHE A 14 1.04 -3.68 5.49
C PHE A 14 -0.43 -3.24 5.60
N PHE A 15 -1.34 -3.97 4.95
CA PHE A 15 -2.75 -3.63 4.99
C PHE A 15 -3.31 -3.70 6.41
N THR A 16 -2.91 -4.71 7.18
CA THR A 16 -3.31 -4.85 8.57
C THR A 16 -2.84 -3.64 9.39
N ALA A 17 -1.58 -3.28 9.23
CA ALA A 17 -1.01 -2.14 9.94
C ALA A 17 -1.70 -0.82 9.58
N VAL A 18 -2.00 -0.63 8.30
CA VAL A 18 -2.71 0.58 7.84
C VAL A 18 -4.10 0.65 8.44
N CYS A 19 -4.84 -0.45 8.41
CA CYS A 19 -6.20 -0.48 8.95
C CYS A 19 -6.24 -0.30 10.46
N GLU A 20 -5.21 -0.77 11.16
CA GLU A 20 -5.09 -0.56 12.60
C GLU A 20 -4.79 0.91 12.95
N LYS A 21 -3.89 1.53 12.19
CA LYS A 21 -3.50 2.91 12.42
C LYS A 21 -4.57 3.89 11.97
N TYR A 22 -5.26 3.57 10.88
CA TYR A 22 -6.30 4.42 10.31
C TYR A 22 -7.60 3.61 10.19
N PRO A 23 -8.38 3.51 11.28
CA PRO A 23 -9.66 2.79 11.24
C PRO A 23 -10.59 3.38 10.19
N GLY A 24 -11.36 2.53 9.53
CA GLY A 24 -12.25 2.94 8.45
C GLY A 24 -11.62 2.88 7.07
N THR A 25 -10.34 2.51 6.99
CA THR A 25 -9.66 2.31 5.71
C THR A 25 -10.18 1.05 5.02
N GLN A 26 -10.45 1.14 3.74
CA GLN A 26 -10.88 0.00 2.91
C GLN A 26 -9.80 -0.31 1.89
N ILE A 27 -9.55 -1.59 1.70
CA ILE A 27 -8.54 -2.07 0.77
C ILE A 27 -9.24 -2.83 -0.34
N ASP A 28 -9.08 -2.36 -1.59
CA ASP A 28 -9.65 -3.00 -2.77
C ASP A 28 -8.55 -3.36 -3.75
N SER A 29 -8.82 -4.32 -4.61
CA SER A 29 -7.92 -4.66 -5.70
C SER A 29 -8.65 -4.53 -7.03
N ASP A 30 -7.95 -4.06 -8.06
CA ASP A 30 -8.50 -4.06 -9.40
C ASP A 30 -8.01 -5.28 -10.19
N SER A 31 -8.55 -5.46 -11.39
CA SER A 31 -8.19 -6.60 -12.23
C SER A 31 -6.78 -6.50 -12.82
N GLY A 32 -6.14 -5.36 -12.68
CA GLY A 32 -4.78 -5.14 -13.20
C GLY A 32 -3.68 -5.40 -12.19
N GLY A 33 -4.02 -5.94 -11.04
CA GLY A 33 -3.02 -6.23 -10.00
C GLY A 33 -2.68 -5.03 -9.13
N ARG A 34 -3.46 -3.96 -9.24
CA ARG A 34 -3.27 -2.76 -8.46
C ARG A 34 -4.14 -2.82 -7.21
N TRP A 35 -3.59 -2.39 -6.09
CA TRP A 35 -4.33 -2.30 -4.84
C TRP A 35 -4.67 -0.85 -4.54
N ILE A 36 -5.88 -0.63 -4.07
CA ILE A 36 -6.38 0.71 -3.81
C ILE A 36 -6.67 0.82 -2.32
N ILE A 37 -6.09 1.85 -1.70
CA ILE A 37 -6.28 2.15 -0.29
C ILE A 37 -7.22 3.34 -0.20
N ASP A 38 -8.47 3.07 0.20
CA ASP A 38 -9.50 4.10 0.37
C ASP A 38 -9.58 4.46 1.84
N MET A 39 -9.18 5.67 2.18
CA MET A 39 -9.18 6.13 3.57
C MET A 39 -10.48 6.83 3.91
N GLU A 40 -10.87 6.77 5.18
CA GLU A 40 -12.12 7.33 5.66
C GLU A 40 -12.22 8.84 5.41
N ASN A 41 -11.09 9.54 5.43
CA ASN A 41 -11.05 10.99 5.19
C ASN A 41 -11.21 11.39 3.72
N GLY A 42 -11.38 10.43 2.83
CA GLY A 42 -11.60 10.70 1.40
C GLY A 42 -10.36 10.59 0.54
N PHE A 43 -9.19 10.45 1.12
CA PHE A 43 -7.98 10.25 0.34
C PHE A 43 -7.90 8.81 -0.16
N ARG A 44 -7.40 8.66 -1.37
CA ARG A 44 -7.24 7.36 -2.00
C ARG A 44 -5.80 7.22 -2.48
N PHE A 45 -5.19 6.09 -2.20
CA PHE A 45 -3.83 5.80 -2.60
C PHE A 45 -3.79 4.52 -3.41
N ASP A 46 -2.96 4.52 -4.45
CA ASP A 46 -2.73 3.33 -5.25
C ASP A 46 -1.43 2.67 -4.79
N LEU A 47 -1.51 1.38 -4.52
CA LEU A 47 -0.33 0.58 -4.26
C LEU A 47 -0.12 -0.33 -5.45
N SER A 48 0.89 -0.04 -6.27
CA SER A 48 1.17 -0.85 -7.45
C SER A 48 2.51 -1.54 -7.32
N GLY A 49 2.52 -2.81 -7.72
CA GLY A 49 3.74 -3.59 -7.69
C GLY A 49 4.59 -3.32 -8.93
N LEU A 50 5.86 -3.05 -8.71
CA LEU A 50 6.84 -3.00 -9.78
C LEU A 50 7.43 -4.39 -9.91
N SER A 51 6.86 -5.18 -10.79
CA SER A 51 7.19 -6.59 -10.88
C SER A 51 7.66 -6.93 -12.29
N TYR A 52 8.79 -7.60 -12.37
CA TYR A 52 9.29 -8.16 -13.59
C TYR A 52 9.72 -9.59 -13.31
N GLY A 53 9.34 -10.50 -14.20
CA GLY A 53 9.73 -11.89 -14.04
C GLY A 53 9.12 -12.58 -12.83
N GLY A 54 7.98 -12.10 -12.37
CA GLY A 54 7.30 -12.67 -11.22
C GLY A 54 7.83 -12.23 -9.87
N GLN A 55 8.67 -11.20 -9.86
CA GLN A 55 9.20 -10.66 -8.62
C GLN A 55 8.63 -9.26 -8.40
N ILE A 56 8.20 -8.99 -7.18
CA ILE A 56 7.80 -7.66 -6.74
C ILE A 56 8.85 -7.19 -5.76
N ASP A 57 9.72 -6.32 -6.22
CA ASP A 57 10.81 -5.84 -5.37
C ASP A 57 10.39 -4.67 -4.49
N CYS A 58 9.45 -3.87 -4.97
CA CYS A 58 8.91 -2.78 -4.20
C CYS A 58 7.51 -2.43 -4.70
N TYR A 59 6.78 -1.72 -3.87
CA TYR A 59 5.51 -1.14 -4.26
C TYR A 59 5.65 0.37 -4.30
N GLU A 60 4.95 0.96 -5.22
CA GLU A 60 4.88 2.40 -5.37
C GLU A 60 3.55 2.86 -4.80
N ILE A 61 3.60 3.76 -3.83
CA ILE A 61 2.38 4.31 -3.21
C ILE A 61 2.15 5.67 -3.83
N ARG A 62 0.99 5.85 -4.46
CA ARG A 62 0.60 7.09 -5.10
C ARG A 62 -0.77 7.50 -4.60
N GLY A 63 -1.02 8.78 -4.56
CA GLY A 63 -2.31 9.28 -4.13
C GLY A 63 -2.39 10.77 -4.25
N SER A 64 -3.10 11.42 -3.38
CA SER A 64 -3.46 12.83 -3.45
C SER A 64 -2.27 13.79 -3.34
N GLU A 65 -1.34 13.67 -4.27
CA GLU A 65 -0.05 14.38 -4.27
C GLU A 65 -0.19 15.90 -4.29
N GLN A 66 -1.29 16.38 -4.83
CA GLN A 66 -1.55 17.82 -4.93
C GLN A 66 -2.00 18.45 -3.61
N TYR A 67 -2.27 17.62 -2.60
CA TYR A 67 -2.71 18.12 -1.29
C TYR A 67 -1.65 17.82 -0.25
N GLU A 68 -1.37 18.80 0.59
CA GLU A 68 -0.35 18.66 1.64
C GLU A 68 -0.66 17.50 2.58
N GLU A 69 -1.93 17.36 2.99
CA GLU A 69 -2.35 16.25 3.85
C GLU A 69 -2.13 14.89 3.17
N GLY A 70 -2.42 14.82 1.87
CA GLY A 70 -2.20 13.61 1.09
C GLY A 70 -0.73 13.24 1.02
N GLN A 71 0.13 14.24 0.88
CA GLN A 71 1.58 14.01 0.85
C GLN A 71 2.10 13.47 2.18
N VAL A 72 1.60 14.00 3.29
CA VAL A 72 1.97 13.52 4.63
C VAL A 72 1.52 12.07 4.82
N LEU A 73 0.28 11.76 4.45
CA LEU A 73 -0.25 10.42 4.54
C LEU A 73 0.52 9.43 3.67
N GLU A 74 0.87 9.86 2.46
CA GLU A 74 1.66 9.01 1.54
C GLU A 74 3.00 8.63 2.17
N LYS A 75 3.68 9.61 2.78
CA LYS A 75 4.95 9.35 3.46
C LYS A 75 4.78 8.41 4.64
N GLU A 76 3.72 8.57 5.41
CA GLU A 76 3.44 7.69 6.54
C GLU A 76 3.16 6.25 6.08
N LEU A 77 2.39 6.09 5.01
CA LEU A 77 2.13 4.78 4.45
C LEU A 77 3.41 4.13 3.95
N GLN A 78 4.26 4.91 3.29
CA GLN A 78 5.55 4.40 2.82
C GLN A 78 6.43 3.95 3.99
N LEU A 79 6.44 4.70 5.09
CA LEU A 79 7.19 4.33 6.28
C LEU A 79 6.67 3.02 6.88
N ILE A 80 5.35 2.84 6.93
CA ILE A 80 4.76 1.59 7.40
C ILE A 80 5.24 0.43 6.53
N TRP A 81 5.20 0.60 5.22
CA TRP A 81 5.67 -0.42 4.28
C TRP A 81 7.15 -0.76 4.52
N ASP A 82 7.98 0.28 4.64
CA ASP A 82 9.42 0.11 4.77
C ASP A 82 9.82 -0.55 6.09
N ASN A 83 9.05 -0.34 7.15
CA ASN A 83 9.36 -0.85 8.48
C ASN A 83 8.89 -2.30 8.72
N LEU A 84 8.17 -2.89 7.77
CA LEU A 84 7.64 -4.25 7.89
C LEU A 84 8.57 -5.33 7.34
N LYS A 85 9.79 -5.03 7.13
CA LYS A 85 10.75 -6.01 6.58
C LYS A 85 11.11 -7.10 7.56
#